data_fac9da947a140d06aedeecd66b3ace4d
#
_entry.id   fac9da947a140d06aedeecd66b3ace4d
#
_cell.length_a   1.000
_cell.length_b   1.000
_cell.length_c   1.000
_cell.angle_alpha   90.00
_cell.angle_beta   90.00
_cell.angle_gamma   90.00
#
_symmetry.space_group_name_H-M   'P 1'
#
loop_
_entity.id
_entity.type
_entity.pdbx_description
1 polymer ?
#
loop_
_entity_poly.entity_id
_entity_poly.type
_entity_poly.pdbx_seq_one_letter_code
_entity_poly.pdbx_strand_id
1 'polypeptide(L)'
;MFVPNHLHLLVKGYITNPPKSETVLNQWFKELVNKVGMVVVAGPTSVYVNELGNEGITGTVTLATSHASIHVWDAIHPSMFQFDLYSCSEFTPDQVLNHINEHFNLQSATWQFIDRNDMEFKLIDSGKWVAEH
;
A
#
# COMPACT_ATOMS: atom_id res chain seq x y z
N MET A 1 -19.04 15.83 17.86
CA MET A 1 -19.13 15.62 16.41
C MET A 1 -17.88 14.90 15.92
N PHE A 2 -18.05 13.82 15.20
CA PHE A 2 -16.92 13.14 14.59
C PHE A 2 -16.43 13.92 13.37
N VAL A 3 -15.14 14.24 13.36
CA VAL A 3 -14.49 14.88 12.21
C VAL A 3 -13.52 13.88 11.60
N PRO A 4 -13.79 13.40 10.38
CA PRO A 4 -12.88 12.43 9.77
C PRO A 4 -11.54 13.08 9.41
N ASN A 5 -10.48 12.32 9.55
CA ASN A 5 -9.19 12.65 8.99
C ASN A 5 -9.16 12.25 7.51
N HIS A 6 -8.38 12.96 6.72
CA HIS A 6 -8.19 12.63 5.31
C HIS A 6 -6.68 12.51 5.08
N LEU A 7 -6.18 11.29 5.21
CA LEU A 7 -4.76 10.99 5.14
C LEU A 7 -4.47 10.12 3.92
N HIS A 8 -3.39 10.39 3.23
CA HIS A 8 -3.00 9.64 2.05
C HIS A 8 -1.52 9.29 2.12
N LEU A 9 -1.22 7.99 2.20
CA LEU A 9 0.14 7.48 2.18
C LEU A 9 0.46 6.98 0.78
N LEU A 10 1.58 7.44 0.24
CA LEU A 10 2.15 7.03 -1.05
C LEU A 10 3.49 6.37 -0.77
N VAL A 11 3.69 5.15 -1.26
CA VAL A 11 4.93 4.39 -1.08
C VAL A 11 5.38 3.86 -2.42
N LYS A 12 6.68 3.95 -2.70
CA LYS A 12 7.28 3.23 -3.82
C LYS A 12 8.62 2.65 -3.37
N GLY A 13 8.99 1.52 -3.95
CA GLY A 13 10.24 0.88 -3.55
C GLY A 13 10.44 -0.47 -4.21
N TYR A 14 11.24 -1.29 -3.54
CA TYR A 14 11.64 -2.60 -4.03
C TYR A 14 11.40 -3.65 -2.96
N ILE A 15 10.87 -4.79 -3.38
CA ILE A 15 10.61 -5.96 -2.53
C ILE A 15 11.31 -7.18 -3.14
N THR A 16 11.77 -8.10 -2.29
CA THR A 16 12.47 -9.30 -2.75
C THR A 16 11.59 -10.54 -2.76
N ASN A 17 10.41 -10.47 -2.14
CA ASN A 17 9.45 -11.56 -2.11
C ASN A 17 8.07 -11.07 -2.58
N PRO A 18 7.92 -10.77 -3.88
CA PRO A 18 6.65 -10.24 -4.39
C PRO A 18 5.52 -11.27 -4.27
N PRO A 19 4.26 -10.83 -4.10
CA PRO A 19 3.12 -11.74 -4.12
C PRO A 19 3.01 -12.43 -5.47
N LYS A 20 2.78 -13.75 -5.46
CA LYS A 20 2.77 -14.59 -6.67
C LYS A 20 1.37 -14.93 -7.13
N SER A 21 0.36 -14.72 -6.32
CA SER A 21 -1.01 -15.08 -6.66
C SER A 21 -1.99 -14.03 -6.17
N GLU A 22 -3.14 -14.01 -6.82
CA GLU A 22 -4.24 -13.12 -6.46
C GLU A 22 -4.74 -13.44 -5.06
N THR A 23 -4.82 -14.72 -4.71
CA THR A 23 -5.24 -15.14 -3.37
C THR A 23 -4.31 -14.59 -2.28
N VAL A 24 -3.00 -14.66 -2.49
CA VAL A 24 -2.00 -14.15 -1.55
C VAL A 24 -2.17 -12.64 -1.38
N LEU A 25 -2.29 -11.90 -2.48
CA LEU A 25 -2.42 -10.45 -2.41
C LEU A 25 -3.75 -10.05 -1.75
N ASN A 26 -4.84 -10.71 -2.08
CA ASN A 26 -6.14 -10.42 -1.48
C ASN A 26 -6.10 -10.63 0.04
N GLN A 27 -5.46 -11.70 0.50
CA GLN A 27 -5.30 -11.97 1.94
C GLN A 27 -4.43 -10.90 2.60
N TRP A 28 -3.37 -10.47 1.93
CA TRP A 28 -2.50 -9.41 2.42
C TRP A 28 -3.27 -8.10 2.64
N PHE A 29 -4.16 -7.74 1.71
CA PHE A 29 -5.02 -6.56 1.88
C PHE A 29 -5.96 -6.70 3.08
N LYS A 30 -6.58 -7.86 3.25
CA LYS A 30 -7.50 -8.10 4.38
C LYS A 30 -6.77 -7.93 5.72
N GLU A 31 -5.56 -8.45 5.82
CA GLU A 31 -4.75 -8.31 7.02
C GLU A 31 -4.32 -6.86 7.25
N LEU A 32 -3.94 -6.14 6.20
CA LEU A 32 -3.60 -4.71 6.30
C LEU A 32 -4.79 -3.90 6.79
N VAL A 33 -5.94 -4.08 6.17
CA VAL A 33 -7.18 -3.37 6.52
C VAL A 33 -7.53 -3.58 8.00
N ASN A 34 -7.40 -4.81 8.47
CA ASN A 34 -7.63 -5.13 9.88
C ASN A 34 -6.64 -4.43 10.80
N LYS A 35 -5.35 -4.40 10.43
CA LYS A 35 -4.31 -3.74 11.24
C LYS A 35 -4.53 -2.24 11.39
N VAL A 36 -5.00 -1.58 10.34
CA VAL A 36 -5.25 -0.13 10.38
C VAL A 36 -6.67 0.21 10.86
N GLY A 37 -7.44 -0.80 11.24
CA GLY A 37 -8.77 -0.59 11.85
C GLY A 37 -9.84 -0.09 10.89
N MET A 38 -9.75 -0.47 9.62
CA MET A 38 -10.71 -0.07 8.59
C MET A 38 -11.64 -1.23 8.22
N VAL A 39 -12.65 -0.94 7.39
CA VAL A 39 -13.68 -1.90 7.00
C VAL A 39 -13.70 -2.02 5.47
N VAL A 40 -13.61 -3.26 4.97
CA VAL A 40 -13.74 -3.56 3.55
C VAL A 40 -15.21 -3.42 3.13
N VAL A 41 -15.43 -2.64 2.07
CA VAL A 41 -16.75 -2.47 1.45
C VAL A 41 -16.86 -3.28 0.17
N ALA A 42 -15.80 -3.34 -0.62
CA ALA A 42 -15.76 -4.11 -1.87
C ALA A 42 -14.34 -4.60 -2.14
N GLY A 43 -14.23 -5.80 -2.64
CA GLY A 43 -12.93 -6.44 -2.89
C GLY A 43 -12.39 -7.16 -1.66
N PRO A 44 -11.08 -7.38 -1.52
CA PRO A 44 -10.02 -7.00 -2.48
C PRO A 44 -10.16 -7.71 -3.82
N THR A 45 -9.67 -7.06 -4.87
CA THR A 45 -9.64 -7.61 -6.21
C THR A 45 -8.22 -7.50 -6.74
N SER A 46 -7.67 -8.59 -7.22
CA SER A 46 -6.30 -8.63 -7.76
C SER A 46 -6.30 -9.32 -9.11
N VAL A 47 -5.37 -8.91 -9.96
CA VAL A 47 -5.16 -9.50 -11.28
C VAL A 47 -3.67 -9.53 -11.58
N TYR A 48 -3.18 -10.65 -12.12
CA TYR A 48 -1.83 -10.70 -12.66
C TYR A 48 -1.85 -10.14 -14.08
N VAL A 49 -1.08 -9.07 -14.28
CA VAL A 49 -0.95 -8.42 -15.59
C VAL A 49 0.20 -9.10 -16.33
N ASN A 50 -0.09 -9.63 -17.52
CA ASN A 50 0.92 -10.29 -18.35
C ASN A 50 1.12 -9.50 -19.65
N GLU A 51 1.34 -8.20 -19.50
CA GLU A 51 1.60 -7.28 -20.61
C GLU A 51 3.09 -6.98 -20.65
N LEU A 52 3.70 -7.04 -21.84
CA LEU A 52 5.13 -6.84 -21.99
C LEU A 52 5.58 -5.50 -21.41
N GLY A 53 6.52 -5.57 -20.46
CA GLY A 53 7.04 -4.40 -19.74
C GLY A 53 6.27 -4.06 -18.47
N ASN A 54 5.09 -4.66 -18.26
CA ASN A 54 4.25 -4.41 -17.08
C ASN A 54 3.87 -5.70 -16.34
N GLU A 55 4.64 -6.77 -16.51
CA GLU A 55 4.35 -8.05 -15.86
C GLU A 55 4.37 -7.88 -14.34
N GLY A 56 3.32 -8.36 -13.68
CA GLY A 56 3.20 -8.32 -12.23
C GLY A 56 1.75 -8.26 -11.79
N ILE A 57 1.56 -8.25 -10.48
CA ILE A 57 0.22 -8.27 -9.90
C ILE A 57 -0.23 -6.86 -9.53
N THR A 58 -1.49 -6.56 -9.81
CA THR A 58 -2.16 -5.33 -9.41
C THR A 58 -3.34 -5.70 -8.53
N GLY A 59 -3.51 -4.99 -7.42
CA GLY A 59 -4.63 -5.22 -6.53
C GLY A 59 -5.21 -3.93 -5.96
N THR A 60 -6.51 -3.95 -5.69
CA THR A 60 -7.23 -2.84 -5.10
C THR A 60 -8.23 -3.32 -4.08
N VAL A 61 -8.56 -2.46 -3.12
CA VAL A 61 -9.62 -2.71 -2.18
C VAL A 61 -10.36 -1.40 -1.89
N THR A 62 -11.68 -1.47 -1.89
CA THR A 62 -12.52 -0.33 -1.52
C THR A 62 -12.90 -0.45 -0.06
N LEU A 63 -12.65 0.61 0.68
CA LEU A 63 -12.94 0.70 2.11
C LEU A 63 -14.06 1.72 2.33
N ALA A 64 -14.64 1.74 3.52
CA ALA A 64 -15.63 2.77 3.85
C ALA A 64 -14.99 4.15 3.71
N THR A 65 -15.38 4.91 2.68
CA THR A 65 -14.87 6.24 2.32
C THR A 65 -13.34 6.31 2.09
N SER A 66 -12.71 5.17 1.77
CA SER A 66 -11.26 5.04 1.64
C SER A 66 -10.92 3.98 0.59
N HIS A 67 -9.65 3.84 0.28
CA HIS A 67 -9.20 2.78 -0.63
C HIS A 67 -7.70 2.52 -0.46
N ALA A 68 -7.26 1.36 -0.93
CA ALA A 68 -5.85 1.03 -1.07
C ALA A 68 -5.60 0.34 -2.40
N SER A 69 -4.41 0.56 -2.94
CA SER A 69 -3.98 -0.11 -4.17
C SER A 69 -2.50 -0.45 -4.13
N ILE A 70 -2.12 -1.48 -4.86
CA ILE A 70 -0.73 -1.84 -5.06
C ILE A 70 -0.52 -2.32 -6.50
N HIS A 71 0.61 -1.91 -7.08
CA HIS A 71 1.09 -2.39 -8.37
C HIS A 71 2.48 -2.94 -8.16
N VAL A 72 2.73 -4.15 -8.66
CA VAL A 72 4.02 -4.84 -8.55
C VAL A 72 4.52 -5.17 -9.95
N TRP A 73 5.81 -4.92 -10.20
CA TRP A 73 6.49 -5.29 -11.44
C TRP A 73 7.51 -6.35 -11.09
N ASP A 74 7.22 -7.61 -11.42
CA ASP A 74 8.02 -8.75 -10.98
C ASP A 74 8.90 -9.39 -12.08
N ALA A 75 8.89 -8.81 -13.29
CA ALA A 75 9.85 -9.22 -14.32
C ALA A 75 11.26 -8.73 -14.02
N ILE A 76 11.41 -7.77 -13.10
CA ILE A 76 12.70 -7.31 -12.58
C ILE A 76 12.89 -7.83 -11.16
N HIS A 77 14.16 -7.98 -10.75
CA HIS A 77 14.47 -8.45 -9.41
C HIS A 77 15.63 -7.64 -8.82
N PRO A 78 15.45 -6.98 -7.64
CA PRO A 78 14.24 -6.95 -6.82
C PRO A 78 13.06 -6.32 -7.54
N SER A 79 11.86 -6.71 -7.13
CA SER A 79 10.63 -6.26 -7.78
C SER A 79 10.26 -4.86 -7.33
N MET A 80 9.97 -3.99 -8.29
CA MET A 80 9.46 -2.65 -7.99
C MET A 80 7.99 -2.73 -7.59
N PHE A 81 7.57 -1.88 -6.65
CA PHE A 81 6.17 -1.73 -6.31
C PHE A 81 5.81 -0.28 -6.08
N GLN A 82 4.55 0.04 -6.26
CA GLN A 82 3.94 1.30 -5.85
C GLN A 82 2.65 0.99 -5.10
N PHE A 83 2.47 1.63 -3.97
CA PHE A 83 1.35 1.41 -3.07
C PHE A 83 0.78 2.74 -2.63
N ASP A 84 -0.55 2.81 -2.47
CA ASP A 84 -1.16 3.94 -1.77
C ASP A 84 -2.31 3.48 -0.88
N LEU A 85 -2.50 4.21 0.21
CA LEU A 85 -3.63 4.06 1.12
C LEU A 85 -4.19 5.45 1.41
N TYR A 86 -5.42 5.68 0.97
CA TYR A 86 -6.20 6.85 1.35
C TYR A 86 -7.18 6.46 2.44
N SER A 87 -7.19 7.20 3.54
CA SER A 87 -7.98 6.87 4.72
C SER A 87 -8.71 8.08 5.27
N CYS A 88 -9.95 7.86 5.67
CA CYS A 88 -10.71 8.85 6.44
C CYS A 88 -10.54 8.67 7.95
N SER A 89 -9.67 7.78 8.41
CA SER A 89 -9.34 7.57 9.83
C SER A 89 -7.83 7.56 10.03
N GLU A 90 -7.39 7.70 11.28
CA GLU A 90 -5.98 7.75 11.61
C GLU A 90 -5.29 6.42 11.38
N PHE A 91 -4.10 6.47 10.83
CA PHE A 91 -3.15 5.37 10.76
C PHE A 91 -1.74 5.96 10.67
N THR A 92 -0.73 5.12 10.79
CA THR A 92 0.67 5.57 10.70
C THR A 92 1.37 4.91 9.51
N PRO A 93 2.36 5.59 8.90
CA PRO A 93 3.17 4.97 7.85
C PRO A 93 3.84 3.67 8.30
N ASP A 94 4.29 3.58 9.55
CA ASP A 94 4.96 2.38 10.07
C ASP A 94 4.06 1.14 10.02
N GLN A 95 2.76 1.29 10.28
CA GLN A 95 1.82 0.16 10.19
C GLN A 95 1.85 -0.46 8.79
N VAL A 96 1.88 0.37 7.76
CA VAL A 96 1.91 -0.08 6.37
C VAL A 96 3.28 -0.63 5.99
N LEU A 97 4.34 0.11 6.29
CA LEU A 97 5.71 -0.30 5.93
C LEU A 97 6.08 -1.63 6.58
N ASN A 98 5.73 -1.82 7.86
CA ASN A 98 5.99 -3.08 8.55
C ASN A 98 5.21 -4.23 7.91
N HIS A 99 3.97 -4.00 7.50
CA HIS A 99 3.16 -5.03 6.84
C HIS A 99 3.74 -5.43 5.48
N ILE A 100 4.19 -4.45 4.70
CA ILE A 100 4.89 -4.72 3.43
C ILE A 100 6.14 -5.55 3.71
N ASN A 101 6.94 -5.14 4.69
CA ASN A 101 8.19 -5.82 5.02
C ASN A 101 7.98 -7.26 5.51
N GLU A 102 7.00 -7.48 6.38
CA GLU A 102 6.72 -8.81 6.94
C GLU A 102 6.37 -9.84 5.87
N HIS A 103 5.64 -9.42 4.83
CA HIS A 103 5.13 -10.34 3.82
C HIS A 103 5.93 -10.35 2.53
N PHE A 104 6.49 -9.21 2.13
CA PHE A 104 7.13 -9.06 0.82
C PHE A 104 8.62 -8.76 0.90
N ASN A 105 9.17 -8.68 2.10
CA ASN A 105 10.57 -8.41 2.35
C ASN A 105 11.03 -7.11 1.67
N LEU A 106 10.76 -6.01 2.34
CA LEU A 106 11.05 -4.66 1.83
C LEU A 106 12.55 -4.41 1.81
N GLN A 107 13.10 -4.14 0.62
CA GLN A 107 14.52 -3.82 0.46
C GLN A 107 14.77 -2.33 0.63
N SER A 108 13.97 -1.51 -0.03
CA SER A 108 14.04 -0.05 0.07
C SER A 108 12.69 0.56 -0.29
N ALA A 109 12.43 1.72 0.27
CA ALA A 109 11.21 2.47 -0.06
C ALA A 109 11.42 3.95 0.18
N THR A 110 10.67 4.74 -0.55
CA THR A 110 10.47 6.16 -0.32
C THR A 110 8.98 6.37 -0.14
N TRP A 111 8.60 7.20 0.84
CA TRP A 111 7.19 7.42 1.11
C TRP A 111 6.91 8.87 1.48
N GLN A 112 5.65 9.26 1.24
CA GLN A 112 5.10 10.56 1.60
C GLN A 112 3.74 10.36 2.26
N PHE A 113 3.49 11.12 3.32
CA PHE A 113 2.24 11.08 4.07
C PHE A 113 1.59 12.46 4.00
N ILE A 114 0.40 12.51 3.40
CA ILE A 114 -0.25 13.74 2.98
C ILE A 114 -1.56 13.92 3.76
N ASP A 115 -1.75 15.10 4.34
CA ASP A 115 -3.01 15.54 4.90
C ASP A 115 -3.83 16.24 3.82
N ARG A 116 -5.04 15.75 3.59
CA ARG A 116 -5.97 16.25 2.57
C ARG A 116 -7.21 16.90 3.20
N ASN A 117 -7.16 17.29 4.47
CA ASN A 117 -8.30 17.86 5.18
C ASN A 117 -8.70 19.24 4.66
N ASP A 118 -7.73 20.06 4.28
CA ASP A 118 -7.96 21.42 3.79
C ASP A 118 -7.97 21.47 2.26
N MET A 119 -8.22 22.64 1.72
CA MET A 119 -8.17 22.87 0.27
C MET A 119 -6.79 22.67 -0.31
N GLU A 120 -5.75 22.80 0.49
CA GLU A 120 -4.37 22.53 0.09
C GLU A 120 -3.91 21.20 0.66
N PHE A 121 -3.17 20.45 -0.14
CA PHE A 121 -2.50 19.22 0.34
C PHE A 121 -1.30 19.61 1.17
N LYS A 122 -1.16 18.98 2.34
CA LYS A 122 -0.02 19.22 3.24
C LYS A 122 0.79 17.95 3.38
N LEU A 123 2.07 18.03 3.06
CA LEU A 123 2.99 16.94 3.39
C LEU A 123 3.28 17.01 4.90
N ILE A 124 2.77 16.04 5.66
CA ILE A 124 2.94 16.02 7.12
C ILE A 124 4.10 15.15 7.56
N ASP A 125 4.51 14.21 6.73
CA ASP A 125 5.65 13.34 7.02
C ASP A 125 6.17 12.70 5.74
N SER A 126 7.44 12.31 5.75
CA SER A 126 8.06 11.59 4.64
C SER A 126 9.28 10.84 5.15
N GLY A 127 9.74 9.86 4.40
CA GLY A 127 10.92 9.12 4.83
C GLY A 127 11.41 8.13 3.79
N LYS A 128 12.45 7.42 4.22
CA LYS A 128 13.06 6.35 3.45
C LYS A 128 13.22 5.13 4.34
N TRP A 129 12.99 3.98 3.76
CA TRP A 129 13.24 2.68 4.38
C TRP A 129 14.42 2.04 3.67
N VAL A 130 15.38 1.54 4.43
CA VAL A 130 16.51 0.76 3.89
C VAL A 130 16.63 -0.50 4.74
N ALA A 131 16.68 -1.65 4.08
CA ALA A 131 16.84 -2.92 4.79
C ALA A 131 18.18 -2.95 5.53
N GLU A 132 18.14 -3.45 6.77
CA GLU A 132 19.36 -3.70 7.55
C GLU A 132 20.04 -4.97 7.04
N HIS A 133 21.37 -4.93 7.00
CA HIS A 133 22.20 -6.07 6.59
C HIS A 133 22.84 -6.75 7.78
#